data_3f535e196cce1e9d99c71003d1f76f48
#
_entry.id   3f535e196cce1e9d99c71003d1f76f48
#
_cell.length_a   1.000
_cell.length_b   1.000
_cell.length_c   1.000
_cell.angle_alpha   90.00
_cell.angle_beta   90.00
_cell.angle_gamma   90.00
#
_symmetry.space_group_name_H-M   'P 1'
#
loop_
_entity.id
_entity.type
_entity.pdbx_description
1 polymer ?
#
loop_
_entity_poly.entity_id
_entity_poly.type
_entity_poly.pdbx_seq_one_letter_code
_entity_poly.pdbx_strand_id
1 'polypeptide(L)'
;VTHTIVKTIALSLAINLLTHATAAVTDSSKPDIKSVQKFELRKELMAQYPNVLNVLTSNANAGFGGEQSVAIANHMYSRTNAEAIADARAKLTVEPHGKGTWLLRFPYVNIAVFETTEGLVLVDAGYAPAGPALLETLRKLSNKPVNTIIITHHHADHGFGAWSLLEAGEKPRIITTKEYLAEMELDTRTANYSMVHLNSQDPRDVPRKLQEAILPTETFVGQKTLKIGDDEFVLTHARGESADQLWVNVPTRKVVISADYWQPFLLNAGNGKRRQRHVAEWAQALRDMAAAKPNLLLPMHGPALTSAAEARDKLLASADMLDSAVNQVIEGLNANYRPDEIVASVKLPEKLQSRKEMAETYVRFKNVASMVLKEYGGWWNGIPSEWDPASRETFSKQIVAMSGGLDRVNQQIRQLSNTDSALACQLADIAYFAAPRNAEVLQTALDAYAKRVTPGMPTALLHKSLH
;
A
#
# COMPACT_ATOMS: atom_id res chain seq x y z
N VAL A 1 9.99 37.62 7.38
CA VAL A 1 9.81 36.57 6.37
C VAL A 1 9.17 35.33 6.99
N THR A 2 9.67 34.85 8.15
CA THR A 2 9.15 33.69 8.88
C THR A 2 7.69 33.84 9.34
N HIS A 3 7.31 35.05 9.79
CA HIS A 3 5.93 35.31 10.27
C HIS A 3 4.88 35.34 9.15
N THR A 4 5.26 35.68 7.92
CA THR A 4 4.36 35.74 6.76
C THR A 4 4.09 34.33 6.23
N ILE A 5 5.10 33.47 6.20
CA ILE A 5 4.97 32.08 5.73
C ILE A 5 4.07 31.26 6.66
N VAL A 6 4.24 31.40 7.99
CA VAL A 6 3.38 30.71 8.99
C VAL A 6 1.91 31.14 8.85
N LYS A 7 1.65 32.44 8.60
CA LYS A 7 0.28 32.92 8.36
C LYS A 7 -0.32 32.37 7.05
N THR A 8 0.48 32.23 6.01
CA THR A 8 0.01 31.69 4.71
C THR A 8 -0.28 30.20 4.82
N ILE A 9 0.55 29.43 5.52
CA ILE A 9 0.34 27.99 5.73
C ILE A 9 -0.88 27.74 6.64
N ALA A 10 -1.03 28.48 7.73
CA ALA A 10 -2.19 28.39 8.60
C ALA A 10 -3.50 28.78 7.87
N LEU A 11 -3.44 29.75 6.97
CA LEU A 11 -4.58 30.18 6.16
C LEU A 11 -4.92 29.14 5.09
N SER A 12 -3.94 28.52 4.45
CA SER A 12 -4.13 27.45 3.45
C SER A 12 -4.67 26.16 4.08
N LEU A 13 -4.20 25.79 5.28
CA LEU A 13 -4.75 24.69 6.08
C LEU A 13 -6.19 24.99 6.53
N ALA A 14 -6.47 26.21 6.99
CA ALA A 14 -7.81 26.64 7.40
C ALA A 14 -8.82 26.64 6.21
N ILE A 15 -8.40 27.04 5.02
CA ILE A 15 -9.23 27.03 3.81
C ILE A 15 -9.58 25.59 3.38
N ASN A 16 -8.65 24.64 3.49
CA ASN A 16 -8.90 23.24 3.15
C ASN A 16 -9.83 22.52 4.15
N LEU A 17 -9.84 22.95 5.41
CA LEU A 17 -10.71 22.38 6.45
C LEU A 17 -12.15 22.94 6.39
N LEU A 18 -12.33 24.15 5.85
CA LEU A 18 -13.65 24.79 5.69
C LEU A 18 -14.57 24.12 4.64
N THR A 19 -14.00 23.29 3.77
CA THR A 19 -14.72 22.75 2.60
C THR A 19 -15.21 21.31 2.77
N HIS A 20 -15.04 20.70 3.94
CA HIS A 20 -15.59 19.36 4.20
C HIS A 20 -17.08 19.36 4.60
N ALA A 21 -17.72 20.52 4.74
CA ALA A 21 -19.09 20.62 5.24
C ALA A 21 -20.19 20.72 4.16
N THR A 22 -19.83 20.78 2.88
CA THR A 22 -20.83 20.78 1.80
C THR A 22 -20.37 19.89 0.65
N ALA A 23 -20.71 18.61 0.69
CA ALA A 23 -20.61 17.73 -0.46
C ALA A 23 -21.77 18.00 -1.42
N ALA A 24 -21.62 19.02 -2.28
CA ALA A 24 -22.39 19.08 -3.51
C ALA A 24 -21.75 18.11 -4.51
N VAL A 25 -22.56 17.28 -5.15
CA VAL A 25 -22.15 16.45 -6.29
C VAL A 25 -21.64 17.39 -7.38
N THR A 26 -20.32 17.48 -7.55
CA THR A 26 -19.70 18.32 -8.57
C THR A 26 -19.37 17.50 -9.80
N ASP A 27 -19.52 18.13 -10.96
CA ASP A 27 -19.15 17.62 -12.27
C ASP A 27 -17.79 16.91 -12.26
N SER A 28 -17.78 15.60 -12.52
CA SER A 28 -16.61 14.72 -12.41
C SER A 28 -15.54 14.93 -13.48
N SER A 29 -15.73 15.90 -14.40
CA SER A 29 -14.82 16.17 -15.52
C SER A 29 -13.74 17.21 -15.22
N LYS A 30 -13.82 17.94 -14.10
CA LYS A 30 -12.82 18.94 -13.71
C LYS A 30 -11.91 18.43 -12.61
N PRO A 31 -10.58 18.66 -12.71
CA PRO A 31 -9.66 18.31 -11.62
C PRO A 31 -10.10 19.04 -10.34
N ASP A 32 -10.17 18.30 -9.24
CA ASP A 32 -10.51 18.88 -7.94
C ASP A 32 -9.39 19.82 -7.49
N ILE A 33 -9.65 21.11 -7.54
CA ILE A 33 -8.71 22.16 -7.07
C ILE A 33 -8.16 21.86 -5.66
N LYS A 34 -8.93 21.16 -4.82
CA LYS A 34 -8.52 20.74 -3.47
C LYS A 34 -7.42 19.69 -3.45
N SER A 35 -7.37 18.80 -4.44
CA SER A 35 -6.30 17.79 -4.52
C SER A 35 -4.98 18.41 -4.97
N VAL A 36 -5.02 19.40 -5.88
CA VAL A 36 -3.83 20.16 -6.30
C VAL A 36 -3.27 20.99 -5.13
N GLN A 37 -4.15 21.66 -4.38
CA GLN A 37 -3.73 22.42 -3.20
C GLN A 37 -3.12 21.53 -2.10
N LYS A 38 -3.66 20.34 -1.87
CA LYS A 38 -3.07 19.38 -0.93
C LYS A 38 -1.69 18.89 -1.37
N PHE A 39 -1.48 18.72 -2.67
CA PHE A 39 -0.20 18.31 -3.23
C PHE A 39 0.90 19.34 -2.96
N GLU A 40 0.65 20.60 -3.30
CA GLU A 40 1.60 21.70 -3.05
C GLU A 40 1.89 21.86 -1.56
N LEU A 41 0.86 21.79 -0.71
CA LEU A 41 1.00 21.86 0.74
C LEU A 41 1.89 20.74 1.31
N ARG A 42 1.78 19.52 0.82
CA ARG A 42 2.64 18.40 1.25
C ARG A 42 4.09 18.62 0.84
N LYS A 43 4.34 19.15 -0.34
CA LYS A 43 5.67 19.49 -0.83
C LYS A 43 6.34 20.55 0.07
N GLU A 44 5.58 21.58 0.45
CA GLU A 44 6.02 22.60 1.40
C GLU A 44 6.29 22.03 2.80
N LEU A 45 5.43 21.17 3.31
CA LEU A 45 5.61 20.48 4.58
C LEU A 45 6.86 19.60 4.59
N MET A 46 7.10 18.84 3.54
CA MET A 46 8.32 18.02 3.43
C MET A 46 9.59 18.87 3.38
N ALA A 47 9.53 20.06 2.78
CA ALA A 47 10.65 21.01 2.79
C ALA A 47 10.92 21.62 4.18
N GLN A 48 9.87 21.81 5.00
CA GLN A 48 10.00 22.31 6.37
C GLN A 48 10.51 21.27 7.36
N TYR A 49 10.26 19.99 7.10
CA TYR A 49 10.63 18.88 7.99
C TYR A 49 11.55 17.88 7.28
N PRO A 50 12.81 18.25 6.99
CA PRO A 50 13.75 17.37 6.27
C PRO A 50 14.03 16.05 6.98
N ASN A 51 13.84 15.97 8.31
CA ASN A 51 13.90 14.73 9.07
C ASN A 51 12.86 13.70 8.59
N VAL A 52 11.68 14.13 8.15
CA VAL A 52 10.65 13.25 7.61
C VAL A 52 11.13 12.59 6.33
N LEU A 53 11.74 13.34 5.42
CA LEU A 53 12.34 12.81 4.20
C LEU A 53 13.52 11.89 4.50
N ASN A 54 14.37 12.26 5.48
CA ASN A 54 15.50 11.45 5.92
C ASN A 54 15.06 10.10 6.51
N VAL A 55 13.91 10.06 7.21
CA VAL A 55 13.37 8.81 7.73
C VAL A 55 12.79 7.96 6.61
N LEU A 56 12.09 8.54 5.64
CA LEU A 56 11.66 7.84 4.43
C LEU A 56 12.85 7.21 3.70
N THR A 57 13.95 7.93 3.56
CA THR A 57 15.19 7.44 2.94
C THR A 57 15.94 6.42 3.79
N SER A 58 15.93 6.52 5.11
CA SER A 58 16.64 5.58 6.01
C SER A 58 15.88 4.28 6.26
N ASN A 59 14.55 4.31 6.33
CA ASN A 59 13.72 3.10 6.31
C ASN A 59 13.85 2.33 5.01
N ALA A 60 14.37 2.99 4.07
CA ALA A 60 14.81 2.56 2.78
C ALA A 60 15.80 1.40 2.79
N ASN A 61 16.58 1.25 3.81
CA ASN A 61 17.56 0.16 3.92
C ASN A 61 16.98 -1.13 4.53
N ALA A 62 15.72 -1.13 4.91
CA ALA A 62 15.15 -2.20 5.74
C ALA A 62 14.01 -2.99 5.08
N GLY A 63 13.99 -3.15 3.78
CA GLY A 63 13.00 -4.06 3.18
C GLY A 63 12.48 -3.68 1.81
N PHE A 64 11.89 -2.52 1.62
CA PHE A 64 11.60 -2.02 0.28
C PHE A 64 12.87 -1.59 -0.47
N GLY A 65 14.06 -1.66 0.16
CA GLY A 65 15.27 -1.04 -0.35
C GLY A 65 15.13 0.49 -0.43
N GLY A 66 16.18 1.24 -0.12
CA GLY A 66 16.19 2.69 -0.04
C GLY A 66 15.51 3.42 -1.13
N GLU A 67 15.79 2.97 -2.30
CA GLU A 67 15.25 3.54 -3.52
C GLU A 67 13.74 3.33 -3.67
N GLN A 68 13.20 2.18 -3.26
CA GLN A 68 11.76 1.91 -3.41
C GLN A 68 10.90 2.74 -2.46
N SER A 69 11.30 2.93 -1.21
CA SER A 69 10.57 3.82 -0.29
C SER A 69 10.62 5.27 -0.75
N VAL A 70 11.76 5.73 -1.28
CA VAL A 70 11.89 7.05 -1.91
C VAL A 70 11.03 7.15 -3.16
N ALA A 71 10.99 6.11 -3.98
CA ALA A 71 10.19 6.08 -5.20
C ALA A 71 8.69 6.11 -4.88
N ILE A 72 8.23 5.33 -3.87
CA ILE A 72 6.84 5.38 -3.39
C ILE A 72 6.50 6.76 -2.85
N ALA A 73 7.37 7.34 -2.00
CA ALA A 73 7.15 8.68 -1.47
C ALA A 73 7.11 9.73 -2.59
N ASN A 74 8.04 9.67 -3.52
CA ASN A 74 8.07 10.56 -4.66
C ASN A 74 6.85 10.37 -5.58
N HIS A 75 6.44 9.14 -5.87
CA HIS A 75 5.25 8.85 -6.65
C HIS A 75 3.99 9.41 -5.96
N MET A 76 3.87 9.21 -4.65
CA MET A 76 2.70 9.65 -3.90
C MET A 76 2.68 11.15 -3.54
N TYR A 77 3.82 11.84 -3.50
CA TYR A 77 3.89 13.16 -2.88
C TYR A 77 4.47 14.29 -3.73
N SER A 78 5.13 14.03 -4.87
CA SER A 78 5.88 15.10 -5.52
C SER A 78 5.97 15.09 -7.04
N ARG A 79 5.30 14.20 -7.80
CA ARG A 79 5.60 14.05 -9.21
C ARG A 79 4.48 14.40 -10.16
N THR A 80 4.86 15.09 -11.25
CA THR A 80 4.09 15.09 -12.49
C THR A 80 4.17 13.71 -13.15
N ASN A 81 3.21 13.38 -14.00
CA ASN A 81 3.22 12.12 -14.75
C ASN A 81 4.49 11.96 -15.60
N ALA A 82 5.00 13.05 -16.19
CA ALA A 82 6.25 13.06 -16.98
C ALA A 82 7.47 12.66 -16.13
N GLU A 83 7.58 13.18 -14.91
CA GLU A 83 8.65 12.83 -13.96
C GLU A 83 8.56 11.37 -13.52
N ALA A 84 7.35 10.85 -13.28
CA ALA A 84 7.14 9.45 -12.94
C ALA A 84 7.55 8.50 -14.08
N ILE A 85 7.25 8.85 -15.34
CA ILE A 85 7.68 8.10 -16.53
C ILE A 85 9.21 8.14 -16.67
N ALA A 86 9.82 9.32 -16.51
CA ALA A 86 11.27 9.46 -16.58
C ALA A 86 12.00 8.64 -15.52
N ASP A 87 11.48 8.63 -14.30
CA ASP A 87 12.02 7.84 -13.20
C ASP A 87 11.87 6.33 -13.43
N ALA A 88 10.72 5.89 -13.94
CA ALA A 88 10.51 4.49 -14.30
C ALA A 88 11.53 4.02 -15.35
N ARG A 89 11.80 4.84 -16.36
CA ARG A 89 12.84 4.54 -17.39
C ARG A 89 14.25 4.49 -16.81
N ALA A 90 14.59 5.45 -15.96
CA ALA A 90 15.94 5.58 -15.41
C ALA A 90 16.29 4.46 -14.42
N LYS A 91 15.30 3.93 -13.69
CA LYS A 91 15.51 2.97 -12.60
C LYS A 91 15.09 1.54 -12.93
N LEU A 92 14.50 1.32 -14.10
CA LEU A 92 14.18 -0.04 -14.55
C LEU A 92 15.45 -0.87 -14.68
N THR A 93 15.45 -2.03 -14.04
CA THR A 93 16.47 -3.06 -14.22
C THR A 93 15.86 -4.33 -14.79
N VAL A 94 16.62 -5.04 -15.63
CA VAL A 94 16.21 -6.31 -16.24
C VAL A 94 17.05 -7.42 -15.65
N GLU A 95 16.43 -8.31 -14.89
CA GLU A 95 17.08 -9.46 -14.29
C GLU A 95 16.74 -10.74 -15.09
N PRO A 96 17.72 -11.32 -15.85
CA PRO A 96 17.50 -12.55 -16.60
C PRO A 96 17.61 -13.76 -15.68
N HIS A 97 16.66 -14.69 -15.80
CA HIS A 97 16.61 -15.95 -15.05
C HIS A 97 16.69 -17.19 -15.94
N GLY A 98 17.15 -17.04 -17.18
CA GLY A 98 17.30 -18.13 -18.14
C GLY A 98 16.01 -18.53 -18.84
N LYS A 99 16.13 -19.32 -19.90
CA LYS A 99 14.99 -19.84 -20.70
C LYS A 99 13.94 -18.79 -21.10
N GLY A 100 14.37 -17.55 -21.46
CA GLY A 100 13.43 -16.49 -21.78
C GLY A 100 12.54 -16.08 -20.58
N THR A 101 13.09 -16.09 -19.37
CA THR A 101 12.43 -15.61 -18.16
C THR A 101 13.16 -14.37 -17.66
N TRP A 102 12.44 -13.28 -17.42
CA TRP A 102 12.99 -12.04 -16.89
C TRP A 102 12.12 -11.51 -15.75
N LEU A 103 12.75 -10.88 -14.77
CA LEU A 103 12.10 -9.99 -13.83
C LEU A 103 12.47 -8.56 -14.19
N LEU A 104 11.49 -7.77 -14.60
CA LEU A 104 11.65 -6.34 -14.83
C LEU A 104 11.35 -5.64 -13.51
N ARG A 105 12.38 -5.01 -12.92
CA ARG A 105 12.25 -4.33 -11.64
C ARG A 105 12.16 -2.84 -11.83
N PHE A 106 10.99 -2.31 -11.60
CA PHE A 106 10.72 -0.89 -11.52
C PHE A 106 10.97 -0.35 -10.11
N PRO A 107 10.94 0.97 -9.90
CA PRO A 107 11.24 1.57 -8.59
C PRO A 107 10.56 0.93 -7.39
N TYR A 108 9.31 0.42 -7.52
CA TYR A 108 8.60 -0.20 -6.40
C TYR A 108 7.77 -1.43 -6.76
N VAL A 109 7.67 -1.81 -8.02
CA VAL A 109 6.94 -3.00 -8.46
C VAL A 109 7.72 -3.75 -9.52
N ASN A 110 7.55 -5.04 -9.60
CA ASN A 110 8.16 -5.90 -10.59
C ASN A 110 7.12 -6.39 -11.61
N ILE A 111 7.61 -6.86 -12.75
CA ILE A 111 6.84 -7.54 -13.79
C ILE A 111 7.61 -8.78 -14.18
N ALA A 112 6.98 -9.95 -14.11
CA ALA A 112 7.59 -11.17 -14.61
C ALA A 112 7.25 -11.37 -16.09
N VAL A 113 8.25 -11.64 -16.90
CA VAL A 113 8.11 -11.81 -18.36
C VAL A 113 8.63 -13.17 -18.77
N PHE A 114 7.84 -13.89 -19.58
CA PHE A 114 8.17 -15.21 -20.10
C PHE A 114 8.08 -15.17 -21.64
N GLU A 115 9.16 -15.51 -22.31
CA GLU A 115 9.12 -15.75 -23.74
C GLU A 115 8.76 -17.21 -24.00
N THR A 116 7.69 -17.43 -24.76
CA THR A 116 7.21 -18.72 -25.21
C THR A 116 7.31 -18.84 -26.74
N THR A 117 7.00 -19.99 -27.31
CA THR A 117 6.92 -20.15 -28.77
C THR A 117 5.78 -19.33 -29.39
N GLU A 118 4.73 -19.01 -28.62
CA GLU A 118 3.53 -18.29 -29.08
C GLU A 118 3.55 -16.78 -28.77
N GLY A 119 4.59 -16.26 -28.13
CA GLY A 119 4.70 -14.85 -27.77
C GLY A 119 5.17 -14.64 -26.34
N LEU A 120 5.08 -13.39 -25.89
CA LEU A 120 5.41 -13.00 -24.51
C LEU A 120 4.20 -13.20 -23.61
N VAL A 121 4.44 -13.77 -22.43
CA VAL A 121 3.48 -13.83 -21.31
C VAL A 121 4.00 -12.94 -20.21
N LEU A 122 3.17 -11.99 -19.77
CA LEU A 122 3.47 -11.10 -18.65
C LEU A 122 2.64 -11.54 -17.44
N VAL A 123 3.24 -11.54 -16.27
CA VAL A 123 2.52 -11.55 -14.99
C VAL A 123 2.70 -10.15 -14.38
N ASP A 124 1.59 -9.46 -14.31
CA ASP A 124 1.43 -8.03 -14.11
C ASP A 124 2.01 -7.16 -15.26
N ALA A 125 1.72 -5.87 -15.21
CA ALA A 125 2.15 -4.88 -16.18
C ALA A 125 2.67 -3.58 -15.52
N GLY A 126 2.71 -3.54 -14.19
CA GLY A 126 3.15 -2.38 -13.45
C GLY A 126 2.12 -1.25 -13.38
N TYR A 127 2.53 -0.11 -12.86
CA TYR A 127 1.71 1.10 -12.75
C TYR A 127 1.72 1.91 -14.07
N ALA A 128 0.73 2.77 -14.27
CA ALA A 128 0.55 3.47 -15.55
C ALA A 128 1.81 4.20 -16.06
N PRO A 129 2.54 4.99 -15.24
CA PRO A 129 3.79 5.62 -15.67
C PRO A 129 4.94 4.65 -16.03
N ALA A 130 4.89 3.39 -15.60
CA ALA A 130 5.87 2.38 -16.00
C ALA A 130 5.64 1.84 -17.42
N GLY A 131 4.42 1.97 -17.94
CA GLY A 131 4.00 1.39 -19.22
C GLY A 131 4.90 1.74 -20.41
N PRO A 132 5.29 3.01 -20.65
CA PRO A 132 6.20 3.35 -21.74
C PRO A 132 7.55 2.64 -21.66
N ALA A 133 8.15 2.56 -20.46
CA ALA A 133 9.42 1.87 -20.26
C ALA A 133 9.26 0.34 -20.37
N LEU A 134 8.12 -0.20 -19.96
CA LEU A 134 7.77 -1.62 -20.17
C LEU A 134 7.75 -1.94 -21.67
N LEU A 135 6.99 -1.19 -22.47
CA LEU A 135 6.91 -1.41 -23.92
C LEU A 135 8.28 -1.36 -24.59
N GLU A 136 9.07 -0.31 -24.32
CA GLU A 136 10.42 -0.14 -24.85
C GLU A 136 11.32 -1.32 -24.49
N THR A 137 11.22 -1.83 -23.29
CA THR A 137 12.04 -2.94 -22.79
C THR A 137 11.63 -4.26 -23.41
N LEU A 138 10.34 -4.54 -23.50
CA LEU A 138 9.86 -5.76 -24.17
C LEU A 138 10.34 -5.85 -25.60
N ARG A 139 10.37 -4.73 -26.35
CA ARG A 139 10.87 -4.69 -27.73
C ARG A 139 12.39 -4.88 -27.86
N LYS A 140 13.15 -4.58 -26.79
CA LYS A 140 14.58 -4.91 -26.72
C LYS A 140 14.84 -6.38 -26.39
N LEU A 141 13.94 -7.01 -25.62
CA LEU A 141 14.04 -8.40 -25.19
C LEU A 141 13.59 -9.38 -26.27
N SER A 142 12.52 -9.04 -27.01
CA SER A 142 11.93 -9.94 -28.01
C SER A 142 11.16 -9.18 -29.10
N ASN A 143 11.17 -9.72 -30.31
CA ASN A 143 10.34 -9.26 -31.43
C ASN A 143 8.94 -9.90 -31.44
N LYS A 144 8.67 -10.81 -30.52
CA LYS A 144 7.38 -11.49 -30.44
C LYS A 144 6.30 -10.55 -29.84
N PRO A 145 5.03 -10.71 -30.26
CA PRO A 145 3.92 -9.95 -29.66
C PRO A 145 3.69 -10.34 -28.20
N VAL A 146 3.03 -9.46 -27.46
CA VAL A 146 2.49 -9.83 -26.15
C VAL A 146 1.23 -10.68 -26.34
N ASN A 147 1.35 -11.96 -26.06
CA ASN A 147 0.26 -12.94 -26.21
C ASN A 147 -0.73 -12.85 -25.03
N THR A 148 -0.20 -12.80 -23.79
CA THR A 148 -1.03 -12.86 -22.60
C THR A 148 -0.48 -11.94 -21.51
N ILE A 149 -1.38 -11.24 -20.83
CA ILE A 149 -1.11 -10.55 -19.57
C ILE A 149 -1.97 -11.20 -18.49
N ILE A 150 -1.34 -11.69 -17.44
CA ILE A 150 -2.02 -12.21 -16.25
C ILE A 150 -1.94 -11.11 -15.21
N ILE A 151 -3.06 -10.50 -14.82
CA ILE A 151 -3.13 -9.49 -13.76
C ILE A 151 -3.39 -10.20 -12.44
N THR A 152 -2.48 -10.04 -11.49
CA THR A 152 -2.54 -10.73 -10.21
C THR A 152 -3.66 -10.24 -9.31
N HIS A 153 -3.96 -8.94 -9.32
CA HIS A 153 -5.06 -8.32 -8.60
C HIS A 153 -5.29 -6.86 -9.06
N HIS A 154 -6.34 -6.23 -8.57
CA HIS A 154 -6.84 -4.94 -9.04
C HIS A 154 -6.00 -3.70 -8.69
N HIS A 155 -5.00 -3.80 -7.84
CA HIS A 155 -4.20 -2.63 -7.46
C HIS A 155 -3.52 -2.00 -8.68
N ALA A 156 -3.44 -0.65 -8.68
CA ALA A 156 -3.00 0.14 -9.82
C ALA A 156 -1.57 -0.14 -10.26
N ASP A 157 -0.72 -0.59 -9.35
CA ASP A 157 0.69 -0.91 -9.62
C ASP A 157 0.90 -2.30 -10.25
N HIS A 158 -0.14 -3.08 -10.48
CA HIS A 158 -0.05 -4.40 -11.09
C HIS A 158 -0.58 -4.46 -12.53
N GLY A 159 -1.65 -3.73 -12.85
CA GLY A 159 -2.30 -3.86 -14.15
C GLY A 159 -2.14 -2.65 -15.08
N PHE A 160 -1.97 -1.45 -14.56
CA PHE A 160 -2.25 -0.23 -15.31
C PHE A 160 -1.16 0.20 -16.30
N GLY A 161 0.07 -0.33 -16.20
CA GLY A 161 1.08 -0.18 -17.24
C GLY A 161 0.70 -0.84 -18.58
N ALA A 162 -0.29 -1.76 -18.57
CA ALA A 162 -0.83 -2.36 -19.78
C ALA A 162 -1.43 -1.34 -20.78
N TRP A 163 -1.85 -0.14 -20.32
CA TRP A 163 -2.33 0.92 -21.21
C TRP A 163 -1.36 1.23 -22.34
N SER A 164 -0.06 1.33 -22.05
CA SER A 164 0.94 1.62 -23.08
C SER A 164 1.08 0.51 -24.12
N LEU A 165 0.85 -0.74 -23.74
CA LEU A 165 0.86 -1.87 -24.66
C LEU A 165 -0.38 -1.84 -25.57
N LEU A 166 -1.56 -1.61 -24.99
CA LEU A 166 -2.83 -1.55 -25.73
C LEU A 166 -2.85 -0.36 -26.71
N GLU A 167 -2.37 0.82 -26.27
CA GLU A 167 -2.25 2.02 -27.11
C GLU A 167 -1.24 1.85 -28.26
N ALA A 168 -0.20 1.03 -28.06
CA ALA A 168 0.76 0.66 -29.11
C ALA A 168 0.22 -0.39 -30.10
N GLY A 169 -1.02 -0.86 -29.92
CA GLY A 169 -1.68 -1.81 -30.80
C GLY A 169 -1.49 -3.27 -30.43
N GLU A 170 -0.88 -3.59 -29.27
CA GLU A 170 -0.84 -4.95 -28.76
C GLU A 170 -2.26 -5.41 -28.43
N LYS A 171 -2.54 -6.69 -28.63
CA LYS A 171 -3.86 -7.31 -28.38
C LYS A 171 -3.72 -8.56 -27.53
N PRO A 172 -3.18 -8.45 -26.31
CA PRO A 172 -3.00 -9.62 -25.46
C PRO A 172 -4.35 -10.14 -24.98
N ARG A 173 -4.38 -11.43 -24.65
CA ARG A 173 -5.39 -11.93 -23.71
C ARG A 173 -5.08 -11.37 -22.35
N ILE A 174 -6.05 -10.73 -21.70
CA ILE A 174 -5.89 -10.20 -20.32
C ILE A 174 -6.71 -11.10 -19.41
N ILE A 175 -6.02 -11.81 -18.52
CA ILE A 175 -6.60 -12.87 -17.69
C ILE A 175 -6.43 -12.50 -16.22
N THR A 176 -7.51 -12.61 -15.45
CA THR A 176 -7.51 -12.42 -14.00
C THR A 176 -8.66 -13.21 -13.37
N THR A 177 -8.86 -13.09 -12.06
CA THR A 177 -9.97 -13.71 -11.35
C THR A 177 -11.30 -13.02 -11.65
N LYS A 178 -12.41 -13.71 -11.42
CA LYS A 178 -13.75 -13.13 -11.56
C LYS A 178 -13.98 -11.95 -10.60
N GLU A 179 -13.38 -12.03 -9.45
CA GLU A 179 -13.50 -11.05 -8.36
C GLU A 179 -12.88 -9.69 -8.70
N TYR A 180 -11.93 -9.64 -9.64
CA TYR A 180 -11.26 -8.44 -10.10
C TYR A 180 -12.24 -7.32 -10.50
N LEU A 181 -13.27 -7.63 -11.27
CA LEU A 181 -14.23 -6.63 -11.72
C LEU A 181 -15.03 -6.02 -10.56
N ALA A 182 -15.37 -6.83 -9.55
CA ALA A 182 -16.06 -6.34 -8.35
C ALA A 182 -15.16 -5.42 -7.52
N GLU A 183 -13.88 -5.77 -7.37
CA GLU A 183 -12.90 -4.93 -6.67
C GLU A 183 -12.65 -3.62 -7.42
N MET A 184 -12.51 -3.66 -8.74
CA MET A 184 -12.40 -2.46 -9.58
C MET A 184 -13.64 -1.56 -9.50
N GLU A 185 -14.84 -2.15 -9.48
CA GLU A 185 -16.08 -1.38 -9.33
C GLU A 185 -16.12 -0.64 -7.99
N LEU A 186 -15.68 -1.28 -6.90
CA LEU A 186 -15.57 -0.62 -5.59
C LEU A 186 -14.58 0.54 -5.61
N ASP A 187 -13.45 0.40 -6.31
CA ASP A 187 -12.48 1.49 -6.46
C ASP A 187 -13.05 2.66 -7.26
N THR A 188 -13.79 2.40 -8.34
CA THR A 188 -14.42 3.47 -9.13
C THR A 188 -15.48 4.22 -8.34
N ARG A 189 -16.25 3.54 -7.47
CA ARG A 189 -17.22 4.18 -6.57
C ARG A 189 -16.58 5.10 -5.55
N THR A 190 -15.34 4.84 -5.18
CA THR A 190 -14.56 5.62 -4.21
C THR A 190 -13.39 6.36 -4.86
N ALA A 191 -13.47 6.64 -6.17
CA ALA A 191 -12.36 7.21 -6.94
C ALA A 191 -11.80 8.51 -6.33
N ASN A 192 -12.66 9.43 -5.87
CA ASN A 192 -12.20 10.66 -5.23
C ASN A 192 -11.40 10.40 -3.94
N TYR A 193 -11.79 9.39 -3.15
CA TYR A 193 -11.02 8.96 -1.98
C TYR A 193 -9.68 8.36 -2.40
N SER A 194 -9.67 7.52 -3.42
CA SER A 194 -8.47 6.90 -3.96
C SER A 194 -7.51 7.93 -4.59
N MET A 195 -8.04 8.93 -5.33
CA MET A 195 -7.25 10.05 -5.88
C MET A 195 -6.49 10.80 -4.81
N VAL A 196 -7.15 11.13 -3.70
CA VAL A 196 -6.49 11.79 -2.56
C VAL A 196 -5.47 10.87 -1.90
N HIS A 197 -5.80 9.59 -1.79
CA HIS A 197 -4.93 8.60 -1.14
C HIS A 197 -3.68 8.28 -1.98
N LEU A 198 -3.84 8.11 -3.30
CA LEU A 198 -2.75 7.81 -4.22
C LEU A 198 -2.05 9.07 -4.73
N ASN A 199 -2.61 10.26 -4.43
CA ASN A 199 -2.14 11.54 -4.94
C ASN A 199 -2.04 11.58 -6.48
N SER A 200 -2.93 10.90 -7.17
CA SER A 200 -3.02 10.88 -8.62
C SER A 200 -4.36 11.40 -9.10
N GLN A 201 -4.35 12.19 -10.17
CA GLN A 201 -5.54 12.66 -10.87
C GLN A 201 -5.67 12.01 -12.26
N ASP A 202 -4.68 11.21 -12.66
CA ASP A 202 -4.72 10.52 -13.93
C ASP A 202 -5.79 9.41 -13.88
N PRO A 203 -6.79 9.40 -14.79
CA PRO A 203 -7.77 8.33 -14.88
C PRO A 203 -7.15 6.95 -15.11
N ARG A 204 -5.94 6.89 -15.62
CA ARG A 204 -5.21 5.64 -15.80
C ARG A 204 -4.71 5.04 -14.50
N ASP A 205 -4.46 5.87 -13.46
CA ASP A 205 -4.10 5.42 -12.12
C ASP A 205 -5.34 5.20 -11.24
N VAL A 206 -6.37 6.05 -11.42
CA VAL A 206 -7.59 6.05 -10.62
C VAL A 206 -8.81 6.15 -11.54
N PRO A 207 -9.28 5.03 -12.08
CA PRO A 207 -10.47 5.01 -12.92
C PRO A 207 -11.70 5.46 -12.14
N ARG A 208 -12.54 6.29 -12.75
CA ARG A 208 -13.79 6.81 -12.17
C ARG A 208 -15.00 5.99 -12.55
N LYS A 209 -14.86 5.16 -13.54
CA LYS A 209 -15.81 4.17 -14.03
C LYS A 209 -15.07 2.95 -14.54
N LEU A 210 -15.75 1.82 -14.50
CA LEU A 210 -15.15 0.53 -14.81
C LEU A 210 -14.53 0.51 -16.23
N GLN A 211 -15.12 1.24 -17.20
CA GLN A 211 -14.64 1.32 -18.58
C GLN A 211 -13.29 2.06 -18.72
N GLU A 212 -12.86 2.77 -17.70
CA GLU A 212 -11.56 3.45 -17.63
C GLU A 212 -10.47 2.56 -17.00
N ALA A 213 -10.83 1.38 -16.49
CA ALA A 213 -9.90 0.39 -15.96
C ALA A 213 -9.36 -0.53 -17.06
N ILE A 214 -8.30 -1.26 -16.78
CA ILE A 214 -7.85 -2.38 -17.62
C ILE A 214 -8.87 -3.51 -17.47
N LEU A 215 -9.64 -3.74 -18.51
CA LEU A 215 -10.67 -4.79 -18.50
C LEU A 215 -10.08 -6.14 -18.93
N PRO A 216 -10.34 -7.22 -18.20
CA PRO A 216 -9.93 -8.54 -18.61
C PRO A 216 -10.71 -8.99 -19.86
N THR A 217 -10.03 -9.71 -20.74
CA THR A 217 -10.69 -10.44 -21.86
C THR A 217 -11.22 -11.78 -21.40
N GLU A 218 -10.71 -12.29 -20.29
CA GLU A 218 -11.07 -13.58 -19.71
C GLU A 218 -10.93 -13.56 -18.18
N THR A 219 -11.91 -14.14 -17.49
CA THR A 219 -11.87 -14.32 -16.04
C THR A 219 -12.07 -15.79 -15.69
N PHE A 220 -11.61 -16.19 -14.49
CA PHE A 220 -11.78 -17.54 -13.97
C PHE A 220 -12.13 -17.55 -12.48
N VAL A 221 -12.56 -18.72 -11.99
CA VAL A 221 -12.87 -18.97 -10.58
C VAL A 221 -11.98 -20.12 -10.08
N GLY A 222 -11.43 -19.98 -8.88
CA GLY A 222 -10.59 -20.99 -8.25
C GLY A 222 -9.24 -21.16 -8.94
N GLN A 223 -9.08 -22.14 -9.80
CA GLN A 223 -7.82 -22.42 -10.49
C GLN A 223 -8.02 -22.51 -12.00
N LYS A 224 -7.01 -22.04 -12.75
CA LYS A 224 -6.98 -22.11 -14.20
C LYS A 224 -5.59 -22.48 -14.69
N THR A 225 -5.51 -23.49 -15.57
CA THR A 225 -4.29 -23.84 -16.27
C THR A 225 -4.31 -23.31 -17.70
N LEU A 226 -3.27 -22.57 -18.08
CA LEU A 226 -3.05 -22.08 -19.43
C LEU A 226 -1.84 -22.81 -20.01
N LYS A 227 -2.01 -23.36 -21.20
CA LYS A 227 -0.89 -23.86 -21.99
C LYS A 227 -0.59 -22.83 -23.08
N ILE A 228 0.60 -22.25 -23.07
CA ILE A 228 1.05 -21.24 -24.02
C ILE A 228 2.42 -21.65 -24.52
N GLY A 229 2.47 -22.10 -25.77
CA GLY A 229 3.65 -22.77 -26.31
C GLY A 229 4.01 -24.03 -25.53
N ASP A 230 5.26 -24.11 -25.13
CA ASP A 230 5.78 -25.24 -24.36
C ASP A 230 5.63 -25.08 -22.84
N ASP A 231 5.08 -23.96 -22.40
CA ASP A 231 4.93 -23.66 -20.97
C ASP A 231 3.50 -23.85 -20.48
N GLU A 232 3.41 -24.26 -19.22
CA GLU A 232 2.18 -24.36 -18.46
C GLU A 232 2.17 -23.29 -17.37
N PHE A 233 1.11 -22.50 -17.32
CA PHE A 233 0.88 -21.47 -16.30
C PHE A 233 -0.35 -21.88 -15.49
N VAL A 234 -0.15 -22.24 -14.22
CA VAL A 234 -1.23 -22.59 -13.29
C VAL A 234 -1.52 -21.37 -12.42
N LEU A 235 -2.67 -20.73 -12.69
CA LEU A 235 -3.17 -19.56 -11.98
C LEU A 235 -4.05 -20.05 -10.83
N THR A 236 -3.77 -19.64 -9.61
CA THR A 236 -4.55 -20.04 -8.43
C THR A 236 -5.07 -18.80 -7.71
N HIS A 237 -6.38 -18.65 -7.66
CA HIS A 237 -7.05 -17.62 -6.85
C HIS A 237 -6.99 -18.02 -5.38
N ALA A 238 -6.55 -17.09 -4.54
CA ALA A 238 -6.63 -17.18 -3.09
C ALA A 238 -6.76 -15.76 -2.54
N ARG A 239 -7.73 -15.51 -1.68
CA ARG A 239 -7.85 -14.18 -1.07
C ARG A 239 -6.65 -13.90 -0.18
N GLY A 240 -6.06 -12.71 -0.32
CA GLY A 240 -4.87 -12.33 0.42
C GLY A 240 -4.86 -10.83 0.69
N GLU A 241 -4.01 -10.09 0.00
CA GLU A 241 -3.98 -8.63 0.05
C GLU A 241 -5.29 -8.00 -0.45
N SER A 242 -5.96 -8.66 -1.37
CA SER A 242 -7.29 -8.32 -1.87
C SER A 242 -8.12 -9.57 -2.09
N ALA A 243 -9.43 -9.41 -2.34
CA ALA A 243 -10.33 -10.53 -2.53
C ALA A 243 -10.16 -11.21 -3.90
N ASP A 244 -9.56 -10.51 -4.87
CA ASP A 244 -9.35 -10.96 -6.25
C ASP A 244 -7.94 -11.52 -6.51
N GLN A 245 -7.08 -11.58 -5.51
CA GLN A 245 -5.67 -11.88 -5.70
C GLN A 245 -5.43 -13.33 -6.18
N LEU A 246 -4.47 -13.49 -7.08
CA LEU A 246 -3.99 -14.79 -7.57
C LEU A 246 -2.45 -14.86 -7.53
N TRP A 247 -1.95 -16.07 -7.52
CA TRP A 247 -0.54 -16.37 -7.76
C TRP A 247 -0.39 -17.33 -8.95
N VAL A 248 0.80 -17.40 -9.52
CA VAL A 248 1.07 -18.20 -10.73
C VAL A 248 2.21 -19.18 -10.48
N ASN A 249 1.97 -20.45 -10.80
CA ASN A 249 3.01 -21.47 -10.87
C ASN A 249 3.30 -21.78 -12.35
N VAL A 250 4.58 -21.83 -12.71
CA VAL A 250 5.08 -22.28 -14.02
C VAL A 250 5.92 -23.52 -13.82
N PRO A 251 5.28 -24.72 -13.70
CA PRO A 251 5.97 -25.94 -13.32
C PRO A 251 7.02 -26.39 -14.35
N THR A 252 6.84 -26.11 -15.63
CA THR A 252 7.79 -26.37 -16.71
C THR A 252 9.12 -25.64 -16.52
N ARG A 253 9.11 -24.52 -15.83
CA ARG A 253 10.29 -23.72 -15.50
C ARG A 253 10.69 -23.78 -14.01
N LYS A 254 9.88 -24.43 -13.17
CA LYS A 254 10.00 -24.44 -11.69
C LYS A 254 10.02 -23.04 -11.09
N VAL A 255 9.14 -22.16 -11.59
CA VAL A 255 9.00 -20.77 -11.17
C VAL A 255 7.65 -20.57 -10.52
N VAL A 256 7.63 -19.88 -9.38
CA VAL A 256 6.41 -19.34 -8.78
C VAL A 256 6.49 -17.81 -8.79
N ILE A 257 5.40 -17.17 -9.23
CA ILE A 257 5.20 -15.73 -9.12
C ILE A 257 4.23 -15.52 -7.96
N SER A 258 4.73 -14.91 -6.89
CA SER A 258 3.99 -14.80 -5.64
C SER A 258 3.06 -13.61 -5.56
N ALA A 259 2.96 -12.79 -6.60
CA ALA A 259 2.26 -11.51 -6.49
C ALA A 259 2.67 -10.77 -5.19
N ASP A 260 1.72 -10.23 -4.47
CA ASP A 260 1.93 -9.54 -3.18
C ASP A 260 1.81 -10.45 -1.96
N TYR A 261 1.62 -11.76 -2.18
CA TYR A 261 1.60 -12.69 -1.04
C TYR A 261 2.92 -12.76 -0.31
N TRP A 262 4.05 -12.56 -1.01
CA TRP A 262 5.36 -12.50 -0.38
C TRP A 262 6.10 -11.20 -0.74
N GLN A 263 6.65 -10.58 0.28
CA GLN A 263 7.43 -9.34 0.21
C GLN A 263 8.63 -9.49 1.17
N PRO A 264 9.77 -8.78 0.93
CA PRO A 264 10.99 -8.95 1.74
C PRO A 264 10.94 -8.23 3.11
N PHE A 265 9.76 -7.92 3.61
CA PHE A 265 9.48 -7.29 4.89
C PHE A 265 8.16 -7.84 5.44
N LEU A 266 7.77 -7.47 6.67
CA LEU A 266 6.51 -7.91 7.26
C LEU A 266 5.34 -7.54 6.34
N LEU A 267 4.60 -8.55 5.93
CA LEU A 267 3.60 -8.46 4.87
C LEU A 267 2.58 -7.35 5.12
N ASN A 268 2.14 -6.69 4.05
CA ASN A 268 1.15 -5.61 4.08
C ASN A 268 -0.27 -6.10 4.45
N ALA A 269 -0.35 -7.05 5.36
CA ALA A 269 -1.61 -7.62 5.82
C ALA A 269 -2.36 -6.75 6.84
N GLY A 270 -1.74 -5.66 7.33
CA GLY A 270 -2.26 -4.81 8.39
C GLY A 270 -2.59 -3.37 7.99
N ASN A 271 -2.71 -3.03 6.71
CA ASN A 271 -2.96 -1.65 6.29
C ASN A 271 -4.40 -1.21 6.56
N GLY A 272 -4.60 -0.45 7.63
CA GLY A 272 -5.92 0.01 8.09
C GLY A 272 -6.66 0.98 7.15
N LYS A 273 -6.03 1.49 6.08
CA LYS A 273 -6.69 2.29 5.04
C LYS A 273 -7.23 1.45 3.89
N ARG A 274 -6.97 0.16 3.89
CA ARG A 274 -7.41 -0.76 2.84
C ARG A 274 -8.66 -1.54 3.26
N ARG A 275 -9.36 -2.08 2.27
CA ARG A 275 -10.43 -3.05 2.47
C ARG A 275 -9.91 -4.26 3.23
N GLN A 276 -10.77 -5.23 3.52
CA GLN A 276 -10.39 -6.43 4.25
C GLN A 276 -9.21 -7.14 3.58
N ARG A 277 -8.21 -7.52 4.39
CA ARG A 277 -7.15 -8.47 4.05
C ARG A 277 -7.52 -9.82 4.63
N HIS A 278 -7.38 -10.87 3.85
CA HIS A 278 -7.80 -12.23 4.22
C HIS A 278 -6.62 -13.00 4.79
N VAL A 279 -6.28 -12.72 6.04
CA VAL A 279 -4.99 -13.11 6.65
C VAL A 279 -4.81 -14.62 6.73
N ALA A 280 -5.85 -15.37 7.09
CA ALA A 280 -5.80 -16.82 7.19
C ALA A 280 -5.63 -17.51 5.82
N GLU A 281 -6.39 -17.06 4.80
CA GLU A 281 -6.26 -17.60 3.44
C GLU A 281 -4.92 -17.22 2.81
N TRP A 282 -4.42 -16.03 3.12
CA TRP A 282 -3.09 -15.59 2.69
C TRP A 282 -2.00 -16.54 3.23
N ALA A 283 -2.07 -16.92 4.52
CA ALA A 283 -1.14 -17.89 5.10
C ALA A 283 -1.20 -19.24 4.36
N GLN A 284 -2.39 -19.72 4.02
CA GLN A 284 -2.55 -20.96 3.25
C GLN A 284 -1.94 -20.84 1.86
N ALA A 285 -2.19 -19.73 1.14
CA ALA A 285 -1.60 -19.51 -0.18
C ALA A 285 -0.06 -19.55 -0.16
N LEU A 286 0.58 -18.98 0.86
CA LEU A 286 2.04 -19.08 1.04
C LEU A 286 2.51 -20.52 1.24
N ARG A 287 1.76 -21.35 1.95
CA ARG A 287 2.05 -22.79 2.12
C ARG A 287 1.91 -23.56 0.80
N ASP A 288 0.88 -23.24 0.03
CA ASP A 288 0.64 -23.86 -1.28
C ASP A 288 1.76 -23.49 -2.27
N MET A 289 2.23 -22.25 -2.27
CA MET A 289 3.40 -21.83 -3.05
C MET A 289 4.67 -22.59 -2.61
N ALA A 290 4.88 -22.76 -1.31
CA ALA A 290 6.01 -23.54 -0.78
C ALA A 290 5.93 -25.02 -1.17
N ALA A 291 4.70 -25.58 -1.23
CA ALA A 291 4.43 -26.94 -1.66
C ALA A 291 4.69 -27.16 -3.16
N ALA A 292 4.56 -26.12 -3.99
CA ALA A 292 4.92 -26.15 -5.41
C ALA A 292 6.43 -26.32 -5.66
N LYS A 293 7.27 -26.17 -4.62
CA LYS A 293 8.74 -26.38 -4.65
C LYS A 293 9.44 -25.60 -5.76
N PRO A 294 9.27 -24.25 -5.83
CA PRO A 294 9.92 -23.47 -6.86
C PRO A 294 11.45 -23.44 -6.69
N ASN A 295 12.17 -23.48 -7.80
CA ASN A 295 13.60 -23.15 -7.81
C ASN A 295 13.82 -21.64 -7.87
N LEU A 296 12.83 -20.91 -8.36
CA LEU A 296 12.82 -19.47 -8.50
C LEU A 296 11.48 -18.90 -8.03
N LEU A 297 11.51 -17.98 -7.07
CA LEU A 297 10.35 -17.20 -6.65
C LEU A 297 10.50 -15.76 -7.16
N LEU A 298 9.52 -15.30 -7.91
CA LEU A 298 9.43 -13.94 -8.45
C LEU A 298 8.33 -13.17 -7.70
N PRO A 299 8.67 -12.32 -6.73
CA PRO A 299 7.71 -11.46 -6.08
C PRO A 299 7.43 -10.22 -6.93
N MET A 300 6.25 -9.62 -6.75
CA MET A 300 5.96 -8.35 -7.42
C MET A 300 6.57 -7.15 -6.69
N HIS A 301 7.05 -7.33 -5.46
CA HIS A 301 7.86 -6.35 -4.73
C HIS A 301 9.12 -7.01 -4.15
N GLY A 302 10.27 -6.39 -4.41
CA GLY A 302 11.56 -6.87 -3.90
C GLY A 302 12.33 -7.79 -4.85
N PRO A 303 13.45 -8.36 -4.39
CA PRO A 303 14.33 -9.19 -5.22
C PRO A 303 13.76 -10.58 -5.46
N ALA A 304 14.14 -11.19 -6.60
CA ALA A 304 13.90 -12.60 -6.85
C ALA A 304 14.61 -13.48 -5.81
N LEU A 305 14.00 -14.61 -5.43
CA LEU A 305 14.65 -15.65 -4.64
C LEU A 305 15.02 -16.81 -5.56
N THR A 306 16.32 -16.98 -5.75
CA THR A 306 16.90 -17.95 -6.70
C THR A 306 17.31 -19.28 -6.06
N SER A 307 17.08 -19.43 -4.76
CA SER A 307 17.29 -20.65 -3.99
C SER A 307 15.99 -21.29 -3.57
N ALA A 308 15.75 -22.54 -3.98
CA ALA A 308 14.56 -23.31 -3.60
C ALA A 308 14.41 -23.43 -2.07
N ALA A 309 15.52 -23.62 -1.36
CA ALA A 309 15.50 -23.73 0.10
C ALA A 309 15.14 -22.39 0.75
N GLU A 310 15.71 -21.29 0.27
CA GLU A 310 15.39 -19.93 0.76
C GLU A 310 13.95 -19.53 0.46
N ALA A 311 13.49 -19.77 -0.76
CA ALA A 311 12.10 -19.46 -1.15
C ALA A 311 11.11 -20.22 -0.24
N ARG A 312 11.32 -21.52 -0.06
CA ARG A 312 10.49 -22.34 0.83
C ARG A 312 10.51 -21.85 2.27
N ASP A 313 11.69 -21.59 2.81
CA ASP A 313 11.86 -21.13 4.19
C ASP A 313 11.17 -19.79 4.44
N LYS A 314 11.34 -18.82 3.55
CA LYS A 314 10.71 -17.49 3.67
C LYS A 314 9.19 -17.53 3.50
N LEU A 315 8.68 -18.32 2.54
CA LEU A 315 7.23 -18.50 2.37
C LEU A 315 6.60 -19.09 3.63
N LEU A 316 7.19 -20.15 4.20
CA LEU A 316 6.67 -20.81 5.41
C LEU A 316 6.79 -19.90 6.65
N ALA A 317 7.88 -19.15 6.80
CA ALA A 317 8.03 -18.21 7.90
C ALA A 317 6.99 -17.09 7.84
N SER A 318 6.68 -16.59 6.63
CA SER A 318 5.63 -15.59 6.43
C SER A 318 4.24 -16.15 6.71
N ALA A 319 3.96 -17.39 6.32
CA ALA A 319 2.73 -18.09 6.68
C ALA A 319 2.59 -18.26 8.20
N ASP A 320 3.65 -18.69 8.88
CA ASP A 320 3.67 -18.84 10.35
C ASP A 320 3.42 -17.51 11.07
N MET A 321 3.91 -16.39 10.52
CA MET A 321 3.66 -15.05 11.05
C MET A 321 2.18 -14.70 10.96
N LEU A 322 1.54 -14.92 9.80
CA LEU A 322 0.12 -14.64 9.59
C LEU A 322 -0.76 -15.54 10.48
N ASP A 323 -0.49 -16.85 10.52
CA ASP A 323 -1.22 -17.78 11.40
C ASP A 323 -1.08 -17.39 12.87
N SER A 324 0.10 -16.94 13.29
CA SER A 324 0.29 -16.47 14.65
C SER A 324 -0.58 -15.25 14.99
N ALA A 325 -0.73 -14.32 14.04
CA ALA A 325 -1.63 -13.18 14.24
C ALA A 325 -3.09 -13.62 14.35
N VAL A 326 -3.53 -14.55 13.48
CA VAL A 326 -4.89 -15.11 13.50
C VAL A 326 -5.16 -15.82 14.82
N ASN A 327 -4.27 -16.71 15.24
CA ASN A 327 -4.46 -17.52 16.45
C ASN A 327 -4.51 -16.64 17.71
N GLN A 328 -3.58 -15.71 17.88
CA GLN A 328 -3.56 -14.82 19.03
C GLN A 328 -4.82 -13.95 19.12
N VAL A 329 -5.35 -13.48 17.99
CA VAL A 329 -6.61 -12.72 17.96
C VAL A 329 -7.79 -13.60 18.32
N ILE A 330 -7.90 -14.81 17.75
CA ILE A 330 -8.99 -15.74 18.06
C ILE A 330 -8.96 -16.16 19.54
N GLU A 331 -7.78 -16.44 20.09
CA GLU A 331 -7.60 -16.75 21.51
C GLU A 331 -8.08 -15.59 22.39
N GLY A 332 -7.72 -14.35 22.07
CA GLY A 332 -8.15 -13.17 22.80
C GLY A 332 -9.66 -12.94 22.73
N LEU A 333 -10.26 -13.10 21.55
CA LEU A 333 -11.71 -13.00 21.35
C LEU A 333 -12.45 -14.07 22.16
N ASN A 334 -11.97 -15.32 22.13
CA ASN A 334 -12.55 -16.43 22.90
C ASN A 334 -12.38 -16.24 24.42
N ALA A 335 -11.32 -15.54 24.84
CA ALA A 335 -11.12 -15.14 26.24
C ALA A 335 -11.95 -13.89 26.64
N ASN A 336 -12.74 -13.36 25.71
CA ASN A 336 -13.59 -12.17 25.92
C ASN A 336 -12.79 -10.90 26.25
N TYR A 337 -11.56 -10.78 25.72
CA TYR A 337 -10.79 -9.53 25.79
C TYR A 337 -11.33 -8.50 24.81
N ARG A 338 -11.21 -7.21 25.18
CA ARG A 338 -11.55 -6.13 24.25
C ARG A 338 -10.54 -6.08 23.08
N PRO A 339 -10.97 -5.62 21.90
CA PRO A 339 -10.09 -5.47 20.73
C PRO A 339 -8.79 -4.69 21.01
N ASP A 340 -8.84 -3.63 21.82
CA ASP A 340 -7.65 -2.84 22.18
C ASP A 340 -6.67 -3.64 23.07
N GLU A 341 -7.17 -4.44 24.01
CA GLU A 341 -6.38 -5.33 24.85
C GLU A 341 -5.70 -6.42 24.01
N ILE A 342 -6.45 -7.02 23.07
CA ILE A 342 -5.90 -8.01 22.14
C ILE A 342 -4.77 -7.40 21.32
N VAL A 343 -4.98 -6.25 20.68
CA VAL A 343 -3.94 -5.57 19.89
C VAL A 343 -2.74 -5.18 20.76
N ALA A 344 -2.95 -4.79 21.99
CA ALA A 344 -1.87 -4.47 22.91
C ALA A 344 -1.01 -5.69 23.27
N SER A 345 -1.64 -6.87 23.42
CA SER A 345 -1.00 -8.10 23.91
C SER A 345 -0.27 -8.91 22.83
N VAL A 346 -0.70 -8.83 21.53
CA VAL A 346 -0.11 -9.66 20.47
C VAL A 346 1.38 -9.39 20.27
N LYS A 347 2.13 -10.45 20.01
CA LYS A 347 3.58 -10.41 19.81
C LYS A 347 3.97 -11.27 18.63
N LEU A 348 4.91 -10.76 17.82
CA LEU A 348 5.55 -11.58 16.80
C LEU A 348 6.29 -12.73 17.50
N PRO A 349 6.11 -13.99 17.06
CA PRO A 349 6.80 -15.14 17.66
C PRO A 349 8.32 -14.95 17.75
N GLU A 350 8.92 -15.33 18.87
CA GLU A 350 10.34 -15.12 19.13
C GLU A 350 11.23 -15.69 18.02
N LYS A 351 10.90 -16.90 17.52
CA LYS A 351 11.61 -17.56 16.42
C LYS A 351 11.62 -16.76 15.10
N LEU A 352 10.73 -15.78 14.96
CA LEU A 352 10.58 -14.95 13.76
C LEU A 352 11.19 -13.55 13.91
N GLN A 353 11.43 -13.07 15.13
CA GLN A 353 11.82 -11.67 15.40
C GLN A 353 13.16 -11.27 14.77
N SER A 354 14.10 -12.23 14.64
CA SER A 354 15.42 -11.95 14.05
C SER A 354 15.45 -12.04 12.52
N ARG A 355 14.36 -12.43 11.88
CA ARG A 355 14.29 -12.62 10.43
C ARG A 355 14.10 -11.28 9.71
N LYS A 356 14.89 -11.06 8.65
CA LYS A 356 14.86 -9.80 7.88
C LYS A 356 13.49 -9.53 7.25
N GLU A 357 12.83 -10.57 6.74
CA GLU A 357 11.51 -10.47 6.13
C GLU A 357 10.37 -10.23 7.14
N MET A 358 10.67 -10.21 8.43
CA MET A 358 9.73 -9.82 9.49
C MET A 358 9.95 -8.38 9.97
N ALA A 359 10.82 -7.61 9.29
CA ALA A 359 11.03 -6.22 9.63
C ALA A 359 9.74 -5.40 9.46
N GLU A 360 9.34 -4.71 10.51
CA GLU A 360 8.13 -3.87 10.56
C GLU A 360 8.33 -2.54 9.82
N THR A 361 8.77 -2.59 8.56
CA THR A 361 9.13 -1.40 7.78
C THR A 361 7.94 -0.74 7.11
N TYR A 362 6.90 -1.50 6.80
CA TYR A 362 5.69 -0.99 6.16
C TYR A 362 4.50 -0.94 7.13
N VAL A 363 4.16 -2.05 7.76
CA VAL A 363 3.16 -2.17 8.82
C VAL A 363 3.76 -2.87 10.03
N ARG A 364 3.09 -2.79 11.17
CA ARG A 364 3.47 -3.54 12.38
C ARG A 364 2.65 -4.82 12.51
N PHE A 365 3.18 -5.80 13.22
CA PHE A 365 2.47 -7.05 13.54
C PHE A 365 1.12 -6.76 14.25
N LYS A 366 1.07 -5.76 15.13
CA LYS A 366 -0.17 -5.28 15.76
C LYS A 366 -1.20 -4.78 14.74
N ASN A 367 -0.77 -4.23 13.62
CA ASN A 367 -1.70 -3.81 12.56
C ASN A 367 -2.29 -5.03 11.82
N VAL A 368 -1.53 -6.11 11.69
CA VAL A 368 -2.05 -7.37 11.15
C VAL A 368 -3.12 -7.93 12.08
N ALA A 369 -2.89 -7.94 13.40
CA ALA A 369 -3.89 -8.33 14.39
C ALA A 369 -5.16 -7.47 14.31
N SER A 370 -5.03 -6.15 14.10
CA SER A 370 -6.19 -5.26 13.92
C SER A 370 -7.01 -5.63 12.67
N MET A 371 -6.34 -6.10 11.60
CA MET A 371 -7.02 -6.54 10.39
C MET A 371 -7.75 -7.87 10.60
N VAL A 372 -7.17 -8.78 11.37
CA VAL A 372 -7.81 -10.03 11.78
C VAL A 372 -9.02 -9.73 12.67
N LEU A 373 -8.89 -8.81 13.63
CA LEU A 373 -10.02 -8.38 14.47
C LEU A 373 -11.17 -7.85 13.63
N LYS A 374 -10.90 -7.07 12.60
CA LYS A 374 -11.92 -6.55 11.69
C LYS A 374 -12.70 -7.67 10.98
N GLU A 375 -12.04 -8.79 10.65
CA GLU A 375 -12.66 -9.95 10.01
C GLU A 375 -13.52 -10.78 10.97
N TYR A 376 -13.02 -11.05 12.18
CA TYR A 376 -13.66 -11.94 13.15
C TYR A 376 -14.52 -11.23 14.19
N GLY A 377 -14.16 -10.00 14.58
CA GLY A 377 -14.81 -9.24 15.66
C GLY A 377 -15.67 -8.06 15.21
N GLY A 378 -15.63 -7.70 13.91
CA GLY A 378 -16.33 -6.54 13.40
C GLY A 378 -15.59 -5.22 13.67
N TRP A 379 -16.30 -4.08 13.62
CA TRP A 379 -15.72 -2.75 13.72
C TRP A 379 -15.72 -2.13 15.13
N TRP A 380 -16.54 -2.64 16.05
CA TRP A 380 -16.67 -2.08 17.38
C TRP A 380 -15.49 -2.49 18.28
N ASN A 381 -14.92 -1.51 18.97
CA ASN A 381 -13.73 -1.70 19.82
C ASN A 381 -14.03 -2.20 21.25
N GLY A 382 -15.31 -2.47 21.59
CA GLY A 382 -15.71 -2.95 22.91
C GLY A 382 -15.92 -1.85 23.96
N ILE A 383 -15.75 -0.57 23.63
CA ILE A 383 -15.96 0.55 24.54
C ILE A 383 -17.42 1.05 24.38
N PRO A 384 -18.27 0.95 25.43
CA PRO A 384 -19.69 1.27 25.28
C PRO A 384 -19.98 2.69 24.79
N SER A 385 -19.23 3.68 25.25
CA SER A 385 -19.41 5.08 24.83
C SER A 385 -18.99 5.35 23.37
N GLU A 386 -18.25 4.44 22.74
CA GLU A 386 -17.82 4.55 21.35
C GLU A 386 -18.74 3.80 20.38
N TRP A 387 -19.83 3.17 20.90
CA TRP A 387 -20.90 2.67 20.07
C TRP A 387 -21.74 3.82 19.46
N ASP A 388 -22.04 4.83 20.27
CA ASP A 388 -22.74 6.07 19.89
C ASP A 388 -22.04 7.26 20.55
N PRO A 389 -20.87 7.68 20.03
CA PRO A 389 -20.03 8.66 20.68
C PRO A 389 -20.54 10.08 20.50
N ALA A 390 -20.25 10.95 21.45
CA ALA A 390 -20.33 12.38 21.24
C ALA A 390 -19.42 12.80 20.06
N SER A 391 -19.74 13.90 19.38
CA SER A 391 -18.88 14.37 18.28
C SER A 391 -17.44 14.59 18.77
N ARG A 392 -16.44 14.33 17.93
CA ARG A 392 -15.03 14.59 18.25
C ARG A 392 -14.81 16.02 18.72
N GLU A 393 -15.50 16.98 18.10
CA GLU A 393 -15.44 18.40 18.47
C GLU A 393 -15.95 18.61 19.90
N THR A 394 -17.15 18.12 20.23
CA THR A 394 -17.77 18.29 21.56
C THR A 394 -16.90 17.65 22.66
N PHE A 395 -16.47 16.40 22.44
CA PHE A 395 -15.60 15.69 23.37
C PHE A 395 -14.29 16.44 23.59
N SER A 396 -13.63 16.86 22.50
CA SER A 396 -12.34 17.53 22.55
C SER A 396 -12.42 18.90 23.23
N LYS A 397 -13.49 19.69 22.97
CA LYS A 397 -13.72 20.97 23.66
C LYS A 397 -13.86 20.77 25.17
N GLN A 398 -14.56 19.73 25.60
CA GLN A 398 -14.72 19.41 27.01
C GLN A 398 -13.39 19.02 27.66
N ILE A 399 -12.59 18.17 26.99
CA ILE A 399 -11.26 17.77 27.50
C ILE A 399 -10.34 18.98 27.61
N VAL A 400 -10.31 19.86 26.61
CA VAL A 400 -9.51 21.10 26.65
C VAL A 400 -9.94 22.01 27.80
N ALA A 401 -11.25 22.18 28.02
CA ALA A 401 -11.75 22.98 29.12
C ALA A 401 -11.33 22.42 30.49
N MET A 402 -11.47 21.10 30.70
CA MET A 402 -11.05 20.41 31.92
C MET A 402 -9.52 20.48 32.14
N SER A 403 -8.73 20.56 31.06
CA SER A 403 -7.28 20.65 31.11
C SER A 403 -6.76 22.08 31.40
N GLY A 404 -7.63 23.05 31.52
CA GLY A 404 -7.27 24.46 31.77
C GLY A 404 -7.02 25.28 30.50
N GLY A 405 -7.55 24.86 29.36
CA GLY A 405 -7.54 25.60 28.11
C GLY A 405 -6.47 25.14 27.10
N LEU A 406 -6.56 25.71 25.89
CA LEU A 406 -5.71 25.32 24.75
C LEU A 406 -4.22 25.55 25.01
N ASP A 407 -3.84 26.67 25.64
CA ASP A 407 -2.45 27.01 25.90
C ASP A 407 -1.77 25.92 26.75
N ARG A 408 -2.48 25.43 27.77
CA ARG A 408 -1.97 24.39 28.65
C ARG A 408 -1.85 23.03 27.92
N VAL A 409 -2.83 22.72 27.10
CA VAL A 409 -2.76 21.51 26.26
C VAL A 409 -1.60 21.58 25.26
N ASN A 410 -1.41 22.72 24.58
CA ASN A 410 -0.29 22.93 23.67
C ASN A 410 1.06 22.82 24.39
N GLN A 411 1.18 23.36 25.60
CA GLN A 411 2.38 23.22 26.44
C GLN A 411 2.68 21.75 26.76
N GLN A 412 1.66 20.97 27.13
CA GLN A 412 1.80 19.55 27.41
C GLN A 412 2.21 18.76 26.17
N ILE A 413 1.60 19.04 25.00
CA ILE A 413 1.99 18.42 23.72
C ILE A 413 3.48 18.64 23.46
N ARG A 414 3.96 19.88 23.59
CA ARG A 414 5.38 20.22 23.38
C ARG A 414 6.31 19.47 24.35
N GLN A 415 5.94 19.32 25.60
CA GLN A 415 6.72 18.55 26.59
C GLN A 415 6.75 17.06 26.25
N LEU A 416 5.58 16.45 26.03
CA LEU A 416 5.45 15.03 25.72
C LEU A 416 6.06 14.64 24.37
N SER A 417 6.14 15.57 23.43
CA SER A 417 6.78 15.32 22.13
C SER A 417 8.24 14.84 22.23
N ASN A 418 8.90 15.08 23.38
CA ASN A 418 10.27 14.64 23.63
C ASN A 418 10.36 13.33 24.43
N THR A 419 9.31 12.95 25.16
CA THR A 419 9.31 11.81 26.09
C THR A 419 8.32 10.71 25.68
N ASP A 420 7.15 11.08 25.17
CA ASP A 420 6.13 10.17 24.65
C ASP A 420 5.43 10.80 23.44
N SER A 421 6.06 10.67 22.28
CA SER A 421 5.55 11.26 21.04
C SER A 421 4.20 10.67 20.60
N ALA A 422 3.86 9.45 21.04
CA ALA A 422 2.57 8.83 20.71
C ALA A 422 1.45 9.54 21.48
N LEU A 423 1.62 9.73 22.77
CA LEU A 423 0.67 10.47 23.61
C LEU A 423 0.59 11.94 23.20
N ALA A 424 1.72 12.55 22.86
CA ALA A 424 1.73 13.92 22.34
C ALA A 424 0.85 14.09 21.10
N CYS A 425 0.90 13.15 20.14
CA CYS A 425 0.05 13.17 18.95
C CYS A 425 -1.43 12.97 19.30
N GLN A 426 -1.78 12.11 20.26
CA GLN A 426 -3.17 11.95 20.70
C GLN A 426 -3.73 13.24 21.31
N LEU A 427 -2.94 13.94 22.13
CA LEU A 427 -3.33 15.25 22.66
C LEU A 427 -3.40 16.32 21.56
N ALA A 428 -2.54 16.25 20.56
CA ALA A 428 -2.58 17.13 19.40
C ALA A 428 -3.88 16.94 18.59
N ASP A 429 -4.36 15.71 18.42
CA ASP A 429 -5.66 15.44 17.80
C ASP A 429 -6.81 16.06 18.62
N ILE A 430 -6.77 15.95 19.95
CA ILE A 430 -7.77 16.57 20.83
C ILE A 430 -7.74 18.10 20.68
N ALA A 431 -6.57 18.73 20.71
CA ALA A 431 -6.45 20.17 20.51
C ALA A 431 -6.96 20.61 19.12
N TYR A 432 -6.62 19.85 18.09
CA TYR A 432 -7.05 20.09 16.72
C TYR A 432 -8.59 20.02 16.59
N PHE A 433 -9.23 18.96 17.10
CA PHE A 433 -10.69 18.83 17.02
C PHE A 433 -11.43 19.88 17.85
N ALA A 434 -10.81 20.37 18.95
CA ALA A 434 -11.38 21.46 19.73
C ALA A 434 -11.28 22.81 19.02
N ALA A 435 -10.20 23.08 18.29
CA ALA A 435 -9.91 24.36 17.66
C ALA A 435 -9.19 24.22 16.30
N PRO A 436 -9.84 23.67 15.27
CA PRO A 436 -9.21 23.27 14.00
C PRO A 436 -8.69 24.45 13.15
N ARG A 437 -9.03 25.69 13.51
CA ARG A 437 -8.57 26.91 12.83
C ARG A 437 -7.59 27.74 13.64
N ASN A 438 -7.20 27.27 14.83
CA ASN A 438 -6.23 27.96 15.66
C ASN A 438 -4.81 27.71 15.16
N ALA A 439 -4.10 28.77 14.74
CA ALA A 439 -2.79 28.65 14.13
C ALA A 439 -1.73 28.01 15.06
N GLU A 440 -1.79 28.31 16.37
CA GLU A 440 -0.88 27.72 17.34
C GLU A 440 -1.13 26.24 17.55
N VAL A 441 -2.40 25.82 17.61
CA VAL A 441 -2.79 24.41 17.70
C VAL A 441 -2.29 23.64 16.46
N LEU A 442 -2.50 24.20 15.26
CA LEU A 442 -2.04 23.59 14.02
C LEU A 442 -0.52 23.43 13.99
N GLN A 443 0.21 24.49 14.36
CA GLN A 443 1.68 24.42 14.40
C GLN A 443 2.17 23.42 15.45
N THR A 444 1.57 23.41 16.65
CA THR A 444 1.94 22.47 17.72
C THR A 444 1.67 21.01 17.30
N ALA A 445 0.54 20.76 16.62
CA ALA A 445 0.22 19.44 16.10
C ALA A 445 1.24 19.00 15.02
N LEU A 446 1.53 19.86 14.05
CA LEU A 446 2.55 19.59 13.02
C LEU A 446 3.90 19.24 13.62
N ASP A 447 4.36 20.02 14.60
CA ASP A 447 5.64 19.79 15.29
C ASP A 447 5.64 18.45 16.05
N ALA A 448 4.54 18.10 16.71
CA ALA A 448 4.41 16.84 17.43
C ALA A 448 4.46 15.63 16.47
N TYR A 449 3.71 15.70 15.37
CA TYR A 449 3.73 14.64 14.36
C TYR A 449 5.08 14.53 13.64
N ALA A 450 5.74 15.66 13.32
CA ALA A 450 7.09 15.65 12.75
C ALA A 450 8.13 15.03 13.69
N LYS A 451 8.07 15.32 15.00
CA LYS A 451 8.95 14.70 16.01
C LYS A 451 8.70 13.21 16.21
N ARG A 452 7.46 12.75 16.00
CA ARG A 452 7.13 11.32 16.05
C ARG A 452 7.77 10.52 14.92
N VAL A 453 8.11 11.19 13.82
CA VAL A 453 8.80 10.55 12.69
C VAL A 453 10.23 10.22 13.07
N THR A 454 10.50 8.96 13.33
CA THR A 454 11.83 8.46 13.75
C THR A 454 12.34 7.37 12.78
N PRO A 455 13.66 7.17 12.68
CA PRO A 455 14.23 6.04 11.96
C PRO A 455 13.59 4.72 12.43
N GLY A 456 13.20 3.85 11.49
CA GLY A 456 12.50 2.59 11.79
C GLY A 456 10.99 2.70 11.95
N MET A 457 10.38 3.91 11.82
CA MET A 457 8.93 4.03 11.81
C MET A 457 8.35 3.35 10.55
N PRO A 458 7.32 2.49 10.69
CA PRO A 458 6.67 1.87 9.54
C PRO A 458 6.13 2.87 8.53
N THR A 459 6.39 2.64 7.24
CA THR A 459 6.05 3.57 6.15
C THR A 459 4.54 3.88 6.11
N ALA A 460 3.67 2.89 6.35
CA ALA A 460 2.23 3.12 6.40
C ALA A 460 1.81 4.06 7.55
N LEU A 461 2.50 4.00 8.70
CA LEU A 461 2.25 4.92 9.81
C LEU A 461 2.76 6.33 9.49
N LEU A 462 3.93 6.42 8.85
CA LEU A 462 4.49 7.68 8.39
C LEU A 462 3.56 8.39 7.42
N HIS A 463 3.06 7.67 6.40
CA HIS A 463 2.06 8.21 5.46
C HIS A 463 0.81 8.75 6.18
N LYS A 464 0.35 8.09 7.24
CA LYS A 464 -0.82 8.55 8.02
C LYS A 464 -0.50 9.75 8.90
N SER A 465 0.73 9.90 9.36
CA SER A 465 1.16 11.05 10.14
C SER A 465 1.31 12.33 9.30
N LEU A 466 1.46 12.19 7.98
CA LEU A 466 1.59 13.29 7.01
C LEU A 466 0.23 13.71 6.40
N HIS A 467 -0.83 12.94 6.61
CA HIS A 467 -2.20 13.23 6.16
C HIS A 467 -2.99 14.06 7.16
#